data_b0b2b0497ad0686eb2ae02cf20ac39b7
#
_entry.id   b0b2b0497ad0686eb2ae02cf20ac39b7
#
_cell.length_a   1.000
_cell.length_b   1.000
_cell.length_c   1.000
_cell.angle_alpha   90.00
_cell.angle_beta   90.00
_cell.angle_gamma   90.00
#
_symmetry.space_group_name_H-M   'P 1'
#
loop_
_entity.id
_entity.type
_entity.pdbx_description
1 polymer ?
#
loop_
_entity_poly.entity_id
_entity_poly.type
_entity_poly.pdbx_seq_one_letter_code
_entity_poly.pdbx_strand_id
1 'polypeptide(L)'
;MKDFAAIDFETANECRSSVCSVGVVIVRDGQIVDSFYSLIHPEPEYYKWFCQQVHGLTEEDTEDAPVFPYVWEKIAPKIEGLPLVAHNSRFDEGCLKEVFKVYRMDYPEYEFHDTLSASRNHFGCCLPNHQLQTVAAACGYDLTNHHHALADAEACAHIAIKLL
;
A
#
# COMPACT_ATOMS: atom_id res chain seq x y z
N MET A 1 11.45 -12.57 5.20
CA MET A 1 12.09 -11.52 4.36
C MET A 1 12.63 -10.42 5.26
N LYS A 2 13.87 -10.01 5.03
CA LYS A 2 14.52 -9.04 5.92
C LYS A 2 14.62 -7.63 5.34
N ASP A 3 14.74 -7.52 4.03
CA ASP A 3 14.87 -6.22 3.34
C ASP A 3 13.76 -6.09 2.32
N PHE A 4 12.87 -5.12 2.51
CA PHE A 4 11.75 -4.87 1.60
C PHE A 4 11.10 -3.50 1.91
N ALA A 5 10.21 -3.07 1.02
CA ALA A 5 9.33 -1.93 1.28
C ALA A 5 7.87 -2.39 1.25
N ALA A 6 7.15 -2.21 2.34
CA ALA A 6 5.71 -2.41 2.36
C ALA A 6 5.03 -1.17 1.80
N ILE A 7 4.03 -1.37 0.95
CA ILE A 7 3.31 -0.28 0.28
C ILE A 7 1.81 -0.52 0.32
N ASP A 8 1.05 0.55 0.45
CA ASP A 8 -0.41 0.53 0.41
C ASP A 8 -0.93 1.79 -0.26
N PHE A 9 -1.89 1.63 -1.18
CA PHE A 9 -2.56 2.72 -1.87
C PHE A 9 -4.05 2.77 -1.50
N GLU A 10 -4.59 3.97 -1.42
CA GLU A 10 -6.03 4.19 -1.44
C GLU A 10 -6.40 4.85 -2.77
N THR A 11 -7.56 4.50 -3.32
CA THR A 11 -8.05 5.02 -4.60
C THR A 11 -9.29 5.88 -4.42
N ALA A 12 -9.43 6.91 -5.27
CA ALA A 12 -10.58 7.81 -5.25
C ALA A 12 -11.82 7.18 -5.89
N ASN A 13 -11.63 6.34 -6.90
CA ASN A 13 -12.72 5.76 -7.69
C ASN A 13 -12.33 4.36 -8.20
N GLU A 14 -13.14 3.81 -9.09
CA GLU A 14 -12.94 2.46 -9.65
C GLU A 14 -11.74 2.32 -10.58
N CYS A 15 -11.17 3.43 -11.03
CA CYS A 15 -9.95 3.39 -11.84
C CYS A 15 -8.74 3.20 -10.92
N ARG A 16 -7.93 2.18 -11.15
CA ARG A 16 -6.76 1.91 -10.32
C ARG A 16 -5.70 3.00 -10.36
N SER A 17 -5.67 3.79 -11.44
CA SER A 17 -4.80 4.97 -11.53
C SER A 17 -5.16 6.10 -10.57
N SER A 18 -6.38 6.09 -10.01
CA SER A 18 -6.90 7.16 -9.16
C SER A 18 -6.38 7.12 -7.72
N VAL A 19 -5.12 6.76 -7.55
CA VAL A 19 -4.49 6.73 -6.22
C VAL A 19 -4.58 8.11 -5.56
N CYS A 20 -5.12 8.15 -4.34
CA CYS A 20 -5.34 9.41 -3.59
C CYS A 20 -4.53 9.48 -2.30
N SER A 21 -3.92 8.39 -1.89
CA SER A 21 -2.90 8.37 -0.83
C SER A 21 -2.00 7.16 -0.99
N VAL A 22 -0.80 7.26 -0.42
CA VAL A 22 0.17 6.17 -0.39
C VAL A 22 0.90 6.16 0.94
N GLY A 23 1.08 4.96 1.50
CA GLY A 23 1.95 4.71 2.63
C GLY A 23 3.06 3.74 2.22
N VAL A 24 4.28 4.02 2.65
CA VAL A 24 5.45 3.17 2.42
C VAL A 24 6.20 3.00 3.72
N VAL A 25 6.58 1.77 4.03
CA VAL A 25 7.38 1.44 5.22
C VAL A 25 8.60 0.65 4.77
N ILE A 26 9.78 1.15 5.09
CA ILE A 26 11.05 0.53 4.71
C ILE A 26 11.53 -0.37 5.83
N VAL A 27 11.82 -1.62 5.48
CA VAL A 27 12.34 -2.62 6.41
C VAL A 27 13.75 -3.02 5.96
N ARG A 28 14.68 -2.97 6.89
CA ARG A 28 16.06 -3.43 6.71
C ARG A 28 16.44 -4.32 7.87
N ASP A 29 17.05 -5.46 7.56
CA ASP A 29 17.45 -6.46 8.54
C ASP A 29 16.32 -6.84 9.51
N GLY A 30 15.08 -6.92 8.97
CA GLY A 30 13.89 -7.29 9.74
C GLY A 30 13.37 -6.21 10.67
N GLN A 31 13.83 -4.97 10.53
CA GLN A 31 13.39 -3.84 11.35
C GLN A 31 12.90 -2.69 10.49
N ILE A 32 11.86 -2.00 10.96
CA ILE A 32 11.35 -0.79 10.31
C ILE A 32 12.36 0.33 10.55
N VAL A 33 12.89 0.90 9.45
CA VAL A 33 13.92 1.96 9.52
C VAL A 33 13.46 3.30 8.98
N ASP A 34 12.40 3.34 8.17
CA ASP A 34 11.88 4.58 7.58
C ASP A 34 10.43 4.38 7.18
N SER A 35 9.70 5.48 7.05
CA SER A 35 8.33 5.48 6.54
C SER A 35 8.05 6.75 5.77
N PHE A 36 7.06 6.69 4.87
CA PHE A 36 6.64 7.82 4.05
C PHE A 36 5.13 7.76 3.86
N TYR A 37 4.47 8.90 3.96
CA TYR A 37 3.05 9.03 3.67
C TYR A 37 2.81 10.30 2.86
N SER A 38 1.92 10.22 1.87
CA SER A 38 1.44 11.40 1.15
C SER A 38 0.03 11.22 0.66
N LEU A 39 -0.74 12.29 0.73
CA LEU A 39 -1.93 12.45 -0.09
C LEU A 39 -1.48 12.65 -1.54
N ILE A 40 -2.32 12.26 -2.49
CA ILE A 40 -2.06 12.37 -3.92
C ILE A 40 -3.30 12.96 -4.58
N HIS A 41 -3.11 13.96 -5.46
CA HIS A 41 -4.20 14.42 -6.31
C HIS A 41 -4.49 13.33 -7.34
N PRO A 42 -5.68 12.69 -7.30
CA PRO A 42 -5.94 11.49 -8.12
C PRO A 42 -6.20 11.80 -9.59
N GLU A 43 -5.90 10.83 -10.46
CA GLU A 43 -6.20 10.90 -11.89
C GLU A 43 -6.87 9.60 -12.33
N PRO A 44 -8.15 9.61 -12.72
CA PRO A 44 -9.06 10.78 -12.76
C PRO A 44 -9.46 11.25 -11.35
N GLU A 45 -9.78 12.54 -11.24
CA GLU A 45 -9.90 13.23 -9.95
C GLU A 45 -11.23 13.05 -9.20
N TYR A 46 -12.27 12.48 -9.84
CA TYR A 46 -13.57 12.29 -9.17
C TYR A 46 -13.50 11.21 -8.10
N TYR A 47 -14.34 11.36 -7.06
CA TYR A 47 -14.46 10.37 -5.99
C TYR A 47 -15.77 9.61 -6.12
N LYS A 48 -15.69 8.28 -5.90
CA LYS A 48 -16.86 7.42 -5.74
C LYS A 48 -17.18 7.27 -4.26
N TRP A 49 -18.46 7.31 -3.95
CA TRP A 49 -18.94 7.20 -2.58
C TRP A 49 -18.42 5.97 -1.85
N PHE A 50 -18.39 4.80 -2.52
CA PHE A 50 -17.93 3.56 -1.87
C PHE A 50 -16.45 3.61 -1.50
N CYS A 51 -15.62 4.31 -2.26
CA CYS A 51 -14.21 4.52 -1.92
C CYS A 51 -14.09 5.44 -0.70
N GLN A 52 -14.86 6.52 -0.66
CA GLN A 52 -14.89 7.44 0.48
C GLN A 52 -15.34 6.75 1.77
N GLN A 53 -16.27 5.80 1.68
CA GLN A 53 -16.71 5.01 2.84
C GLN A 53 -15.58 4.13 3.40
N VAL A 54 -14.66 3.70 2.55
CA VAL A 54 -13.53 2.85 2.96
C VAL A 54 -12.45 3.68 3.67
N HIS A 55 -11.95 4.75 3.06
CA HIS A 55 -10.78 5.48 3.56
C HIS A 55 -11.09 6.86 4.14
N GLY A 56 -12.30 7.37 3.94
CA GLY A 56 -12.73 8.66 4.49
C GLY A 56 -12.16 9.89 3.79
N LEU A 57 -11.35 9.75 2.76
CA LEU A 57 -10.81 10.87 2.01
C LEU A 57 -11.85 11.43 1.03
N THR A 58 -11.79 12.74 0.83
CA THR A 58 -12.72 13.47 -0.06
C THR A 58 -11.94 14.26 -1.11
N GLU A 59 -12.66 14.79 -2.10
CA GLU A 59 -12.09 15.67 -3.11
C GLU A 59 -11.39 16.87 -2.47
N GLU A 60 -11.96 17.41 -1.40
CA GLU A 60 -11.38 18.55 -0.67
C GLU A 60 -10.03 18.20 -0.05
N ASP A 61 -9.86 16.97 0.46
CA ASP A 61 -8.60 16.55 1.08
C ASP A 61 -7.45 16.50 0.09
N THR A 62 -7.71 16.18 -1.16
CA THR A 62 -6.69 15.98 -2.19
C THR A 62 -6.68 17.04 -3.29
N GLU A 63 -7.53 18.07 -3.17
CA GLU A 63 -7.62 19.15 -4.17
C GLU A 63 -6.26 19.81 -4.40
N ASP A 64 -5.54 20.12 -3.34
CA ASP A 64 -4.23 20.78 -3.39
C ASP A 64 -3.06 19.81 -3.16
N ALA A 65 -3.32 18.50 -3.16
CA ALA A 65 -2.28 17.50 -2.99
C ALA A 65 -1.40 17.38 -4.25
N PRO A 66 -0.14 16.96 -4.09
CA PRO A 66 0.73 16.76 -5.24
C PRO A 66 0.24 15.61 -6.13
N VAL A 67 0.51 15.70 -7.41
CA VAL A 67 0.23 14.63 -8.37
C VAL A 67 1.22 13.48 -8.18
N PHE A 68 0.84 12.28 -8.66
CA PHE A 68 1.62 11.07 -8.46
C PHE A 68 3.11 11.18 -8.86
N PRO A 69 3.50 11.76 -10.01
CA PRO A 69 4.91 11.85 -10.36
C PRO A 69 5.78 12.56 -9.32
N TYR A 70 5.26 13.63 -8.70
CA TYR A 70 5.96 14.33 -7.62
C TYR A 70 6.15 13.46 -6.38
N VAL A 71 5.11 12.72 -6.02
CA VAL A 71 5.14 11.83 -4.84
C VAL A 71 6.11 10.69 -5.10
N TRP A 72 6.06 10.08 -6.29
CA TRP A 72 6.90 8.95 -6.62
C TRP A 72 8.39 9.31 -6.71
N GLU A 73 8.70 10.53 -7.11
CA GLU A 73 10.07 11.04 -7.10
C GLU A 73 10.71 10.96 -5.70
N LYS A 74 9.90 11.11 -4.66
CA LYS A 74 10.35 11.00 -3.26
C LYS A 74 10.42 9.56 -2.78
N ILE A 75 9.57 8.68 -3.31
CA ILE A 75 9.51 7.27 -2.91
C ILE A 75 10.59 6.45 -3.61
N ALA A 76 10.79 6.64 -4.91
CA ALA A 76 11.65 5.79 -5.73
C ALA A 76 13.07 5.61 -5.16
N PRO A 77 13.76 6.65 -4.67
CA PRO A 77 15.08 6.47 -4.06
C PRO A 77 15.07 5.62 -2.79
N LYS A 78 13.97 5.68 -2.02
CA LYS A 78 13.82 4.93 -0.76
C LYS A 78 13.67 3.44 -0.98
N ILE A 79 13.05 3.05 -2.08
CA ILE A 79 12.74 1.64 -2.39
C ILE A 79 13.69 1.02 -3.41
N GLU A 80 14.69 1.75 -3.87
CA GLU A 80 15.64 1.27 -4.88
C GLU A 80 16.30 -0.03 -4.43
N GLY A 81 16.21 -1.05 -5.29
CA GLY A 81 16.78 -2.36 -5.02
C GLY A 81 16.00 -3.23 -4.05
N LEU A 82 14.86 -2.75 -3.54
CA LEU A 82 14.02 -3.52 -2.62
C LEU A 82 12.84 -4.16 -3.34
N PRO A 83 12.45 -5.39 -2.98
CA PRO A 83 11.15 -5.91 -3.37
C PRO A 83 10.05 -5.14 -2.62
N LEU A 84 8.88 -5.04 -3.25
CA LEU A 84 7.69 -4.43 -2.65
C LEU A 84 6.80 -5.53 -2.06
N VAL A 85 6.17 -5.21 -0.94
CA VAL A 85 5.24 -6.12 -0.25
C VAL A 85 3.93 -5.39 -0.04
N ALA A 86 2.81 -6.04 -0.31
CA ALA A 86 1.48 -5.50 -0.06
C ALA A 86 0.54 -6.61 0.40
N HIS A 87 -0.55 -6.24 1.05
CA HIS A 87 -1.61 -7.17 1.44
C HIS A 87 -2.69 -7.19 0.36
N ASN A 88 -2.79 -8.28 -0.40
CA ASN A 88 -3.50 -8.38 -1.66
C ASN A 88 -2.76 -7.58 -2.75
N SER A 89 -1.51 -7.94 -2.95
CA SER A 89 -0.56 -7.21 -3.81
C SER A 89 -1.02 -6.96 -5.24
N ARG A 90 -1.95 -7.78 -5.76
CA ARG A 90 -2.53 -7.58 -7.11
C ARG A 90 -3.20 -6.22 -7.23
N PHE A 91 -3.80 -5.72 -6.15
CA PHE A 91 -4.43 -4.39 -6.15
C PHE A 91 -3.37 -3.29 -6.23
N ASP A 92 -2.41 -3.28 -5.32
CA ASP A 92 -1.39 -2.23 -5.26
C ASP A 92 -0.46 -2.24 -6.48
N GLU A 93 -0.07 -3.42 -6.93
CA GLU A 93 0.69 -3.57 -8.18
C GLU A 93 -0.12 -3.04 -9.37
N GLY A 94 -1.41 -3.35 -9.43
CA GLY A 94 -2.31 -2.85 -10.48
C GLY A 94 -2.42 -1.32 -10.44
N CYS A 95 -2.56 -0.74 -9.25
CA CYS A 95 -2.60 0.71 -9.08
C CYS A 95 -1.30 1.34 -9.59
N LEU A 96 -0.16 0.78 -9.19
CA LEU A 96 1.15 1.30 -9.56
C LEU A 96 1.38 1.26 -11.07
N LYS A 97 1.06 0.14 -11.70
CA LYS A 97 1.18 -0.01 -13.16
C LYS A 97 0.27 0.97 -13.91
N GLU A 98 -0.99 1.09 -13.49
CA GLU A 98 -1.95 1.96 -14.16
C GLU A 98 -1.60 3.43 -13.99
N VAL A 99 -1.16 3.87 -12.83
CA VAL A 99 -0.80 5.27 -12.62
C VAL A 99 0.48 5.64 -13.37
N PHE A 100 1.46 4.75 -13.46
CA PHE A 100 2.64 4.94 -14.30
C PHE A 100 2.25 5.12 -15.76
N LYS A 101 1.30 4.31 -16.24
CA LYS A 101 0.80 4.36 -17.62
C LYS A 101 0.10 5.68 -17.92
N VAL A 102 -0.78 6.13 -17.01
CA VAL A 102 -1.51 7.40 -17.17
C VAL A 102 -0.55 8.59 -17.30
N TYR A 103 0.50 8.61 -16.51
CA TYR A 103 1.50 9.68 -16.54
C TYR A 103 2.66 9.42 -17.51
N ARG A 104 2.57 8.35 -18.32
CA ARG A 104 3.58 7.98 -19.32
C ARG A 104 4.99 7.87 -18.74
N MET A 105 5.06 7.26 -17.55
CA MET A 105 6.32 6.98 -16.85
C MET A 105 6.78 5.56 -17.17
N ASP A 106 8.09 5.36 -17.27
CA ASP A 106 8.67 4.03 -17.47
C ASP A 106 8.56 3.22 -16.18
N TYR A 107 7.89 2.08 -16.26
CA TYR A 107 7.69 1.20 -15.10
C TYR A 107 8.91 0.27 -14.93
N PRO A 108 9.59 0.31 -13.75
CA PRO A 108 10.83 -0.48 -13.52
C PRO A 108 10.63 -1.97 -13.27
N GLU A 109 9.44 -2.53 -13.50
CA GLU A 109 9.12 -3.94 -13.23
C GLU A 109 9.42 -4.34 -11.79
N TYR A 110 8.82 -3.62 -10.84
CA TYR A 110 8.96 -3.90 -9.41
C TYR A 110 8.53 -5.33 -9.08
N GLU A 111 9.33 -6.01 -8.26
CA GLU A 111 8.98 -7.33 -7.73
C GLU A 111 8.04 -7.18 -6.55
N PHE A 112 6.87 -7.81 -6.61
CA PHE A 112 5.86 -7.77 -5.54
C PHE A 112 5.74 -9.12 -4.83
N HIS A 113 5.60 -9.06 -3.51
CA HIS A 113 5.26 -10.19 -2.64
C HIS A 113 3.94 -9.91 -1.93
N ASP A 114 3.17 -10.97 -1.65
CA ASP A 114 1.80 -10.85 -1.15
C ASP A 114 1.63 -11.47 0.23
N THR A 115 1.37 -10.62 1.23
CA THR A 115 1.10 -11.09 2.59
C THR A 115 -0.26 -11.78 2.73
N LEU A 116 -1.22 -11.52 1.84
CA LEU A 116 -2.50 -12.23 1.84
C LEU A 116 -2.29 -13.71 1.49
N SER A 117 -1.53 -13.98 0.44
CA SER A 117 -1.19 -15.35 0.04
C SER A 117 -0.36 -16.05 1.12
N ALA A 118 0.62 -15.34 1.69
CA ALA A 118 1.44 -15.86 2.79
C ALA A 118 0.58 -16.22 3.99
N SER A 119 -0.38 -15.37 4.35
CA SER A 119 -1.32 -15.63 5.44
C SER A 119 -2.17 -16.86 5.20
N ARG A 120 -2.71 -17.01 3.99
CA ARG A 120 -3.51 -18.19 3.63
C ARG A 120 -2.70 -19.48 3.74
N ASN A 121 -1.46 -19.43 3.29
CA ASN A 121 -0.56 -20.59 3.37
C ASN A 121 -0.17 -20.94 4.81
N HIS A 122 0.05 -19.92 5.64
CA HIS A 122 0.50 -20.13 7.03
C HIS A 122 -0.64 -20.51 7.97
N PHE A 123 -1.74 -19.77 7.95
CA PHE A 123 -2.85 -19.93 8.90
C PHE A 123 -3.98 -20.83 8.38
N GLY A 124 -4.16 -20.93 7.07
CA GLY A 124 -5.24 -21.71 6.47
C GLY A 124 -6.61 -21.32 7.04
N CYS A 125 -7.36 -22.30 7.51
CA CYS A 125 -8.68 -22.09 8.11
C CYS A 125 -8.65 -21.78 9.61
N CYS A 126 -7.47 -21.55 10.19
CA CYS A 126 -7.34 -21.20 11.62
C CYS A 126 -7.78 -19.75 11.91
N LEU A 127 -7.95 -18.91 10.86
CA LEU A 127 -8.46 -17.56 11.01
C LEU A 127 -9.85 -17.45 10.37
N PRO A 128 -10.75 -16.61 10.91
CA PRO A 128 -12.10 -16.42 10.35
C PRO A 128 -12.07 -15.75 8.96
N ASN A 129 -11.04 -14.98 8.68
CA ASN A 129 -10.76 -14.36 7.38
C ASN A 129 -9.28 -14.01 7.32
N HIS A 130 -8.81 -13.54 6.16
CA HIS A 130 -7.44 -13.12 5.96
C HIS A 130 -7.34 -11.62 5.63
N GLN A 131 -8.28 -10.83 6.16
CA GLN A 131 -8.22 -9.37 6.08
C GLN A 131 -7.01 -8.86 6.85
N LEU A 132 -6.51 -7.69 6.44
CA LEU A 132 -5.28 -7.12 6.99
C LEU A 132 -5.28 -7.06 8.53
N GLN A 133 -6.35 -6.51 9.14
CA GLN A 133 -6.44 -6.37 10.58
C GLN A 133 -6.47 -7.72 11.31
N THR A 134 -7.11 -8.72 10.73
CA THR A 134 -7.19 -10.07 11.32
C THR A 134 -5.81 -10.74 11.32
N VAL A 135 -5.11 -10.66 10.18
CA VAL A 135 -3.77 -11.25 10.04
C VAL A 135 -2.74 -10.50 10.87
N ALA A 136 -2.82 -9.17 10.90
CA ALA A 136 -1.94 -8.35 11.74
C ALA A 136 -2.06 -8.73 13.22
N ALA A 137 -3.29 -8.87 13.71
CA ALA A 137 -3.55 -9.29 15.09
C ALA A 137 -2.97 -10.68 15.38
N ALA A 138 -3.15 -11.64 14.45
CA ALA A 138 -2.57 -12.97 14.56
C ALA A 138 -1.03 -12.95 14.59
N CYS A 139 -0.42 -11.94 13.97
CA CYS A 139 1.03 -11.72 14.00
C CYS A 139 1.49 -10.86 15.20
N GLY A 140 0.59 -10.49 16.10
CA GLY A 140 0.91 -9.72 17.29
C GLY A 140 0.96 -8.20 17.10
N TYR A 141 0.36 -7.68 16.02
CA TYR A 141 0.29 -6.26 15.72
C TYR A 141 -1.16 -5.77 15.76
N ASP A 142 -1.42 -4.73 16.56
CA ASP A 142 -2.76 -4.14 16.69
C ASP A 142 -2.93 -2.98 15.71
N LEU A 143 -3.67 -3.22 14.62
CA LEU A 143 -3.98 -2.22 13.61
C LEU A 143 -5.20 -1.40 14.08
N THR A 144 -4.97 -0.17 14.56
CA THR A 144 -6.01 0.70 15.12
C THR A 144 -6.57 1.71 14.13
N ASN A 145 -5.83 2.07 13.08
CA ASN A 145 -6.23 3.07 12.08
C ASN A 145 -6.34 2.44 10.69
N HIS A 146 -7.17 1.39 10.57
CA HIS A 146 -7.37 0.66 9.32
C HIS A 146 -7.91 1.59 8.21
N HIS A 147 -7.49 1.33 6.98
CA HIS A 147 -7.76 2.14 5.77
C HIS A 147 -7.08 3.51 5.74
N HIS A 148 -6.12 3.74 6.63
CA HIS A 148 -5.12 4.80 6.46
C HIS A 148 -3.88 4.16 5.80
N ALA A 149 -3.46 4.66 4.65
CA ALA A 149 -2.44 3.99 3.84
C ALA A 149 -1.13 3.71 4.59
N LEU A 150 -0.65 4.63 5.42
CA LEU A 150 0.57 4.39 6.20
C LEU A 150 0.35 3.34 7.29
N ALA A 151 -0.78 3.40 8.00
CA ALA A 151 -1.10 2.40 9.03
C ALA A 151 -1.23 1.01 8.43
N ASP A 152 -1.85 0.89 7.27
CA ASP A 152 -2.02 -0.38 6.57
C ASP A 152 -0.68 -0.90 6.03
N ALA A 153 0.19 -0.04 5.51
CA ALA A 153 1.54 -0.42 5.09
C ALA A 153 2.39 -0.91 6.29
N GLU A 154 2.26 -0.26 7.44
CA GLU A 154 2.96 -0.67 8.66
C GLU A 154 2.48 -2.03 9.16
N ALA A 155 1.17 -2.27 9.17
CA ALA A 155 0.62 -3.59 9.50
C ALA A 155 1.12 -4.66 8.53
N CYS A 156 1.13 -4.35 7.23
CA CYS A 156 1.66 -5.24 6.20
C CYS A 156 3.15 -5.57 6.45
N ALA A 157 3.94 -4.56 6.84
CA ALA A 157 5.36 -4.76 7.16
C ALA A 157 5.54 -5.74 8.33
N HIS A 158 4.75 -5.59 9.40
CA HIS A 158 4.81 -6.50 10.55
C HIS A 158 4.44 -7.94 10.16
N ILE A 159 3.43 -8.11 9.31
CA ILE A 159 3.05 -9.42 8.79
C ILE A 159 4.20 -10.00 7.96
N ALA A 160 4.77 -9.24 7.06
CA ALA A 160 5.84 -9.69 6.17
C ALA A 160 7.09 -10.11 6.94
N ILE A 161 7.46 -9.37 7.99
CA ILE A 161 8.59 -9.74 8.86
C ILE A 161 8.40 -11.15 9.44
N LYS A 162 7.16 -11.50 9.77
CA LYS A 162 6.85 -12.81 10.37
C LYS A 162 6.62 -13.92 9.37
N LEU A 163 5.99 -13.63 8.23
CA LEU A 163 5.50 -14.69 7.32
C LEU A 163 6.31 -14.83 6.02
N LEU A 164 7.12 -13.84 5.67
CA LEU A 164 7.92 -13.85 4.43
C LEU A 164 9.48 -13.85 4.65
#